data_1dbdbd9b6d98a74899b19287c60c6555
#
_entry.id   1dbdbd9b6d98a74899b19287c60c6555
#
_cell.length_a   1.000
_cell.length_b   1.000
_cell.length_c   1.000
_cell.angle_alpha   90.00
_cell.angle_beta   90.00
_cell.angle_gamma   90.00
#
_symmetry.space_group_name_H-M   'P 1'
#
loop_
_entity.id
_entity.type
_entity.pdbx_description
1 polymer ?
#
loop_
_entity_poly.entity_id
_entity_poly.type
_entity_poly.pdbx_seq_one_letter_code
_entity_poly.pdbx_strand_id
1 'polypeptide(L)'
;MQTSVHAHGGEADPLPAEPGVRVGVAGALRVLDAPRELPSQRLPGFLLQGDAGMDARGAQLEHGVLDAGWRLHGQWGAYAALGKHGSDPAHIEAAWLQWQPGADWRLTAGRQRPALGAVVTPAGHLDRFALVPLAKQASFGHDWIDDGVQLGWRRAIGRADLTLDAGLWRGRVWPGGAGTPVALSLHGGVTAGDFTFDAFAAHFEPTGRGTRAALAGGGHSHAAPVCDEALKDMVCFAGRSQVLGASARWLSHDLPLSASAAMLWHRDRGPLRSRNGLGDYGGDTLGGWVEGVWAIQPQWELGARLERLQSRQRLQGAGVSLIAAELGLNAYRPANRAALMLGWLPREGIALRLEVGTEAAGGWRSRFAALRAVFRIDDVAAALRGASRAP
;
A
#
# COMPACT_ATOMS: atom_id res chain seq x y z
N MET A 1 -19.64 -14.19 -27.44
CA MET A 1 -18.43 -13.38 -27.25
C MET A 1 -18.58 -12.73 -25.87
N GLN A 2 -18.10 -13.37 -24.82
CA GLN A 2 -18.06 -12.79 -23.49
C GLN A 2 -16.81 -11.91 -23.41
N THR A 3 -16.99 -10.62 -23.60
CA THR A 3 -16.00 -9.64 -23.18
C THR A 3 -16.02 -9.66 -21.66
N SER A 4 -15.08 -10.37 -21.06
CA SER A 4 -14.78 -10.24 -19.65
C SER A 4 -14.41 -8.78 -19.40
N VAL A 5 -15.36 -8.04 -18.84
CA VAL A 5 -15.08 -6.75 -18.21
C VAL A 5 -14.20 -7.06 -17.01
N HIS A 6 -12.90 -7.14 -17.22
CA HIS A 6 -11.93 -7.07 -16.14
C HIS A 6 -11.95 -5.63 -15.62
N ALA A 7 -12.99 -5.34 -14.85
CA ALA A 7 -13.03 -4.15 -14.04
C ALA A 7 -11.85 -4.22 -13.07
N HIS A 8 -10.76 -3.56 -13.43
CA HIS A 8 -9.71 -2.99 -12.58
C HIS A 8 -9.57 -3.55 -11.15
N GLY A 9 -9.18 -4.79 -10.98
CA GLY A 9 -9.03 -5.37 -9.66
C GLY A 9 -8.05 -6.54 -9.58
N GLY A 10 -7.40 -6.90 -10.66
CA GLY A 10 -6.32 -7.88 -10.66
C GLY A 10 -5.12 -7.28 -11.38
N GLU A 11 -3.98 -7.25 -10.72
CA GLU A 11 -2.74 -7.16 -11.47
C GLU A 11 -2.72 -8.29 -12.48
N ALA A 12 -2.46 -7.96 -13.73
CA ALA A 12 -2.00 -8.98 -14.65
C ALA A 12 -0.75 -9.62 -14.05
N ASP A 13 -0.62 -10.95 -14.14
CA ASP A 13 0.60 -11.65 -13.72
C ASP A 13 1.80 -10.85 -14.29
N PRO A 14 2.71 -10.35 -13.46
CA PRO A 14 3.85 -9.57 -13.95
C PRO A 14 4.76 -10.36 -14.87
N LEU A 15 4.60 -11.69 -14.92
CA LEU A 15 5.30 -12.56 -15.88
C LEU A 15 4.43 -12.83 -17.11
N PRO A 16 5.02 -12.93 -18.31
CA PRO A 16 4.28 -13.34 -19.49
C PRO A 16 3.72 -14.79 -19.33
N ALA A 17 2.57 -15.06 -19.94
CA ALA A 17 1.95 -16.40 -19.89
C ALA A 17 2.84 -17.48 -20.50
N GLU A 18 3.49 -17.15 -21.61
CA GLU A 18 4.40 -18.04 -22.35
C GLU A 18 5.87 -17.65 -22.09
N PRO A 19 6.85 -18.55 -22.32
CA PRO A 19 8.26 -18.20 -22.26
C PRO A 19 8.58 -16.97 -23.12
N GLY A 20 9.20 -15.96 -22.51
CA GLY A 20 9.47 -14.70 -23.20
C GLY A 20 9.66 -13.54 -22.23
N VAL A 21 9.69 -12.35 -22.78
CA VAL A 21 9.83 -11.08 -22.03
C VAL A 21 8.62 -10.19 -22.29
N ARG A 22 8.11 -9.61 -21.23
CA ARG A 22 7.10 -8.55 -21.24
C ARG A 22 7.72 -7.27 -20.66
N VAL A 23 7.46 -6.13 -21.26
CA VAL A 23 7.83 -4.82 -20.73
C VAL A 23 6.58 -4.00 -20.55
N GLY A 24 6.35 -3.51 -19.35
CA GLY A 24 5.21 -2.68 -18.99
C GLY A 24 5.63 -1.26 -18.64
N VAL A 25 4.70 -0.33 -18.79
CA VAL A 25 4.83 1.04 -18.30
C VAL A 25 3.51 1.51 -17.73
N ALA A 26 3.57 2.16 -16.57
CA ALA A 26 2.39 2.76 -15.96
C ALA A 26 2.73 4.07 -15.26
N GLY A 27 1.72 4.89 -15.02
CA GLY A 27 1.90 6.10 -14.24
C GLY A 27 0.59 6.71 -13.79
N ALA A 28 0.69 7.53 -12.74
CA ALA A 28 -0.39 8.30 -12.20
C ALA A 28 0.06 9.73 -11.91
N LEU A 29 -0.72 10.69 -12.39
CA LEU A 29 -0.61 12.10 -12.07
C LEU A 29 -1.78 12.48 -11.18
N ARG A 30 -1.55 13.22 -10.12
CA ARG A 30 -2.58 13.69 -9.21
C ARG A 30 -2.50 15.19 -9.02
N VAL A 31 -3.65 15.84 -9.00
CA VAL A 31 -3.83 17.20 -8.50
C VAL A 31 -4.71 17.13 -7.28
N LEU A 32 -4.19 17.55 -6.12
CA LEU A 32 -4.93 17.59 -4.87
C LEU A 32 -5.21 19.03 -4.47
N ASP A 33 -6.49 19.36 -4.29
CA ASP A 33 -6.96 20.58 -3.65
C ASP A 33 -7.52 20.28 -2.26
N ALA A 34 -6.94 20.89 -1.25
CA ALA A 34 -7.35 20.81 0.15
C ALA A 34 -6.97 22.11 0.86
N PRO A 35 -7.67 22.52 1.94
CA PRO A 35 -7.33 23.76 2.69
C PRO A 35 -5.91 23.78 3.24
N ARG A 36 -5.31 22.60 3.45
CA ARG A 36 -3.94 22.42 3.95
C ARG A 36 -3.36 21.09 3.46
N GLU A 37 -2.06 20.91 3.62
CA GLU A 37 -1.40 19.63 3.46
C GLU A 37 -2.00 18.57 4.40
N LEU A 38 -1.99 17.31 3.97
CA LEU A 38 -2.49 16.17 4.76
C LEU A 38 -1.32 15.29 5.22
N PRO A 39 -0.54 15.72 6.23
CA PRO A 39 0.62 14.99 6.70
C PRO A 39 0.22 13.69 7.39
N SER A 40 1.02 12.65 7.26
CA SER A 40 0.75 11.34 7.87
C SER A 40 0.69 11.38 9.39
N GLN A 41 1.42 12.31 10.02
CA GLN A 41 1.40 12.51 11.49
C GLN A 41 0.03 12.90 12.04
N ARG A 42 -0.92 13.36 11.20
CA ARG A 42 -2.29 13.59 11.62
C ARG A 42 -3.02 12.29 12.01
N LEU A 43 -2.49 11.15 11.55
CA LEU A 43 -3.06 9.84 11.79
C LEU A 43 -2.44 9.19 13.03
N PRO A 44 -3.24 8.55 13.87
CA PRO A 44 -2.71 7.75 14.95
C PRO A 44 -1.97 6.51 14.39
N GLY A 45 -0.94 6.04 15.11
CA GLY A 45 -0.19 4.83 14.73
C GLY A 45 0.91 5.03 13.68
N PHE A 46 1.22 6.24 13.32
CA PHE A 46 2.18 6.58 12.25
C PHE A 46 3.64 6.12 12.50
N LEU A 47 3.98 5.62 13.65
CA LEU A 47 5.33 5.12 13.97
C LEU A 47 5.81 4.01 13.04
N LEU A 48 4.90 3.24 12.44
CA LEU A 48 5.23 2.22 11.46
C LEU A 48 5.39 2.76 10.04
N GLN A 49 5.00 4.00 9.76
CA GLN A 49 4.90 4.52 8.41
C GLN A 49 6.24 4.83 7.74
N GLY A 50 7.34 4.76 8.47
CA GLY A 50 8.62 5.19 7.93
C GLY A 50 8.70 6.70 7.81
N ASP A 51 9.21 7.17 6.69
CA ASP A 51 9.18 8.59 6.40
C ASP A 51 7.74 9.01 6.11
N ALA A 52 7.30 10.02 6.85
CA ALA A 52 5.93 10.46 6.79
C ALA A 52 5.65 11.11 5.43
N GLY A 53 5.05 10.32 4.54
CA GLY A 53 4.51 10.86 3.30
C GLY A 53 3.47 11.92 3.59
N MET A 54 3.41 12.93 2.75
CA MET A 54 2.33 13.90 2.76
C MET A 54 1.49 13.69 1.51
N ASP A 55 0.17 13.74 1.67
CA ASP A 55 -0.69 14.04 0.54
C ASP A 55 -0.54 15.54 0.25
N ALA A 56 0.47 15.89 -0.53
CA ALA A 56 0.81 17.28 -0.86
C ALA A 56 -0.25 17.88 -1.79
N ARG A 57 -0.50 19.18 -1.59
CA ARG A 57 -1.40 19.97 -2.44
C ARG A 57 -0.77 20.23 -3.81
N GLY A 58 -1.64 20.50 -4.78
CA GLY A 58 -1.23 20.82 -6.14
C GLY A 58 -0.98 19.59 -7.01
N ALA A 59 -0.30 19.82 -8.13
CA ALA A 59 -0.01 18.80 -9.12
C ALA A 59 1.27 18.04 -8.78
N GLN A 60 1.22 16.71 -8.85
CA GLN A 60 2.39 15.86 -8.61
C GLN A 60 2.34 14.60 -9.45
N LEU A 61 3.52 14.10 -9.82
CA LEU A 61 3.67 12.72 -10.27
C LEU A 61 3.47 11.82 -9.04
N GLU A 62 2.32 11.15 -8.95
CA GLU A 62 2.05 10.26 -7.84
C GLU A 62 2.93 9.01 -7.94
N HIS A 63 2.99 8.43 -9.13
CA HIS A 63 3.81 7.26 -9.41
C HIS A 63 4.08 7.14 -10.90
N GLY A 64 5.29 6.78 -11.25
CA GLY A 64 5.68 6.34 -12.59
C GLY A 64 6.45 5.03 -12.45
N VAL A 65 6.13 4.01 -13.26
CA VAL A 65 6.78 2.72 -13.19
C VAL A 65 7.16 2.23 -14.58
N LEU A 66 8.35 1.66 -14.69
CA LEU A 66 8.81 0.86 -15.83
C LEU A 66 9.12 -0.53 -15.30
N ASP A 67 8.50 -1.55 -15.86
CA ASP A 67 8.69 -2.92 -15.41
C ASP A 67 9.02 -3.89 -16.54
N ALA A 68 9.68 -4.99 -16.18
CA ALA A 68 9.97 -6.10 -17.07
C ALA A 68 9.75 -7.43 -16.35
N GLY A 69 8.95 -8.30 -16.97
CA GLY A 69 8.74 -9.68 -16.56
C GLY A 69 9.36 -10.63 -17.57
N TRP A 70 10.05 -11.63 -17.09
CA TRP A 70 10.67 -12.65 -17.89
C TRP A 70 10.25 -14.03 -17.40
N ARG A 71 9.63 -14.85 -18.26
CA ARG A 71 9.39 -16.27 -18.04
C ARG A 71 10.43 -17.07 -18.81
N LEU A 72 11.32 -17.71 -18.08
CA LEU A 72 12.17 -18.78 -18.55
C LEU A 72 11.30 -20.03 -18.72
N HIS A 73 11.80 -21.15 -19.12
CA HIS A 73 11.01 -22.38 -19.21
C HIS A 73 10.05 -22.55 -18.02
N GLY A 74 8.89 -23.11 -18.22
CA GLY A 74 7.69 -23.29 -17.38
C GLY A 74 7.74 -23.12 -15.85
N GLN A 75 8.90 -23.22 -15.20
CA GLN A 75 9.02 -23.18 -13.75
C GLN A 75 9.73 -21.91 -13.21
N TRP A 76 10.45 -21.18 -14.05
CA TRP A 76 11.24 -20.03 -13.60
C TRP A 76 10.76 -18.73 -14.20
N GLY A 77 10.70 -17.71 -13.37
CA GLY A 77 10.40 -16.34 -13.76
C GLY A 77 11.27 -15.33 -13.03
N ALA A 78 11.43 -14.17 -13.63
CA ALA A 78 12.07 -13.02 -13.04
C ALA A 78 11.26 -11.76 -13.33
N TYR A 79 11.29 -10.80 -12.41
CA TYR A 79 10.61 -9.52 -12.56
C TYR A 79 11.46 -8.41 -11.96
N ALA A 80 11.45 -7.25 -12.62
CA ALA A 80 12.06 -6.03 -12.10
C ALA A 80 11.15 -4.83 -12.40
N ALA A 81 11.05 -3.90 -11.47
CA ALA A 81 10.34 -2.64 -11.62
C ALA A 81 11.14 -1.47 -11.07
N LEU A 82 11.25 -0.42 -11.86
CA LEU A 82 11.79 0.88 -11.48
C LEU A 82 10.64 1.84 -11.28
N GLY A 83 10.55 2.41 -10.09
CA GLY A 83 9.54 3.39 -9.72
C GLY A 83 10.12 4.78 -9.54
N LYS A 84 9.25 5.78 -9.68
CA LYS A 84 9.52 7.18 -9.38
C LYS A 84 8.28 7.84 -8.80
N HIS A 85 8.46 8.54 -7.68
CA HIS A 85 7.42 9.32 -7.01
C HIS A 85 7.84 10.78 -6.91
N GLY A 86 6.99 11.68 -7.35
CA GLY A 86 7.22 13.11 -7.24
C GLY A 86 8.61 13.55 -7.71
N SER A 87 9.31 14.23 -6.82
CA SER A 87 10.69 14.72 -7.03
C SER A 87 11.76 13.69 -6.63
N ASP A 88 11.40 12.55 -6.04
CA ASP A 88 12.35 11.55 -5.55
C ASP A 88 13.14 10.92 -6.72
N PRO A 89 14.38 10.47 -6.49
CA PRO A 89 15.11 9.74 -7.50
C PRO A 89 14.39 8.41 -7.83
N ALA A 90 14.55 7.95 -9.06
CA ALA A 90 14.07 6.64 -9.45
C ALA A 90 14.75 5.54 -8.61
N HIS A 91 13.99 4.54 -8.20
CA HIS A 91 14.46 3.46 -7.33
C HIS A 91 13.86 2.12 -7.72
N ILE A 92 14.48 1.04 -7.26
CA ILE A 92 13.99 -0.32 -7.49
C ILE A 92 12.82 -0.60 -6.53
N GLU A 93 11.61 -0.75 -7.06
CA GLU A 93 10.43 -1.15 -6.30
C GLU A 93 10.28 -2.66 -6.19
N ALA A 94 10.65 -3.39 -7.24
CA ALA A 94 10.66 -4.83 -7.24
C ALA A 94 11.86 -5.35 -8.02
N ALA A 95 12.46 -6.45 -7.55
CA ALA A 95 13.47 -7.22 -8.25
C ALA A 95 13.52 -8.62 -7.63
N TRP A 96 12.88 -9.61 -8.28
CA TRP A 96 12.75 -10.93 -7.71
C TRP A 96 12.84 -12.05 -8.75
N LEU A 97 13.21 -13.22 -8.25
CA LEU A 97 13.16 -14.48 -8.96
C LEU A 97 12.05 -15.34 -8.39
N GLN A 98 11.36 -16.07 -9.27
CA GLN A 98 10.31 -17.01 -8.90
C GLN A 98 10.67 -18.40 -9.39
N TRP A 99 10.43 -19.40 -8.54
CA TRP A 99 10.46 -20.82 -8.88
C TRP A 99 9.12 -21.45 -8.57
N GLN A 100 8.55 -22.15 -9.54
CA GLN A 100 7.26 -22.81 -9.46
C GLN A 100 7.41 -24.30 -9.80
N PRO A 101 7.79 -25.15 -8.82
CA PRO A 101 8.08 -26.57 -9.04
C PRO A 101 6.87 -27.40 -9.49
N GLY A 102 5.68 -26.86 -9.34
CA GLY A 102 4.42 -27.49 -9.73
C GLY A 102 3.28 -26.47 -9.75
N ALA A 103 2.07 -26.94 -9.98
CA ALA A 103 0.90 -26.06 -10.10
C ALA A 103 0.56 -25.34 -8.80
N ASP A 104 0.81 -25.96 -7.65
CA ASP A 104 0.33 -25.50 -6.35
C ASP A 104 1.35 -24.63 -5.61
N TRP A 105 2.64 -24.76 -5.87
CA TRP A 105 3.70 -24.13 -5.09
C TRP A 105 4.46 -23.07 -5.86
N ARG A 106 4.78 -21.97 -5.17
CA ARG A 106 5.57 -20.86 -5.69
C ARG A 106 6.55 -20.37 -4.62
N LEU A 107 7.81 -20.30 -4.95
CA LEU A 107 8.84 -19.68 -4.14
C LEU A 107 9.32 -18.42 -4.85
N THR A 108 9.28 -17.28 -4.17
CA THR A 108 9.76 -16.00 -4.71
C THR A 108 10.83 -15.43 -3.79
N ALA A 109 11.94 -14.97 -4.33
CA ALA A 109 13.04 -14.40 -3.58
C ALA A 109 13.53 -13.10 -4.20
N GLY A 110 13.73 -12.07 -3.37
CA GLY A 110 14.17 -10.73 -3.79
C GLY A 110 13.33 -9.62 -3.19
N ARG A 111 13.40 -8.44 -3.80
CA ARG A 111 12.59 -7.27 -3.42
C ARG A 111 11.20 -7.39 -3.98
N GLN A 112 10.22 -7.41 -3.11
CA GLN A 112 8.80 -7.54 -3.49
C GLN A 112 7.88 -7.04 -2.37
N ARG A 113 6.60 -6.94 -2.69
CA ARG A 113 5.52 -6.73 -1.72
C ARG A 113 5.08 -8.07 -1.15
N PRO A 114 4.96 -8.20 0.19
CA PRO A 114 4.32 -9.38 0.79
C PRO A 114 2.89 -9.55 0.30
N ALA A 115 2.44 -10.79 0.15
CA ALA A 115 1.03 -11.07 -0.09
C ALA A 115 0.22 -10.78 1.19
N LEU A 116 -0.65 -9.78 1.15
CA LEU A 116 -1.50 -9.37 2.27
C LEU A 116 -2.97 -9.18 1.84
N GLY A 117 -3.39 -9.88 0.79
CA GLY A 117 -4.73 -9.77 0.23
C GLY A 117 -5.04 -8.38 -0.32
N ALA A 118 -6.31 -7.99 -0.30
CA ALA A 118 -6.77 -6.71 -0.85
C ALA A 118 -6.28 -5.46 -0.06
N VAL A 119 -5.62 -5.64 1.08
CA VAL A 119 -5.07 -4.54 1.87
C VAL A 119 -3.83 -3.94 1.21
N VAL A 120 -3.03 -4.75 0.56
CA VAL A 120 -1.86 -4.30 -0.19
C VAL A 120 -2.14 -4.50 -1.66
N THR A 121 -2.59 -3.45 -2.31
CA THR A 121 -2.63 -3.42 -3.76
C THR A 121 -1.20 -3.35 -4.29
N PRO A 122 -0.87 -4.11 -5.31
CA PRO A 122 0.49 -4.23 -5.83
C PRO A 122 1.11 -2.93 -6.33
N ALA A 123 0.28 -1.97 -6.71
CA ALA A 123 0.75 -0.63 -7.07
C ALA A 123 -0.30 0.41 -6.71
N GLY A 124 0.08 1.43 -5.95
CA GLY A 124 -0.82 2.48 -5.50
C GLY A 124 -1.55 3.22 -6.64
N HIS A 125 -0.96 3.27 -7.83
CA HIS A 125 -1.61 3.85 -9.01
C HIS A 125 -2.79 3.00 -9.56
N LEU A 126 -2.96 1.77 -9.11
CA LEU A 126 -4.11 0.93 -9.46
C LEU A 126 -5.30 1.13 -8.52
N ASP A 127 -5.12 1.79 -7.38
CA ASP A 127 -6.23 2.14 -6.51
C ASP A 127 -7.22 3.03 -7.25
N ARG A 128 -8.51 2.80 -7.05
CA ARG A 128 -9.56 3.60 -7.68
C ARG A 128 -9.67 4.99 -7.06
N PHE A 129 -9.43 5.09 -5.77
CA PHE A 129 -9.43 6.34 -5.03
C PHE A 129 -8.04 6.95 -5.00
N ALA A 130 -7.96 8.27 -5.08
CA ALA A 130 -6.70 9.01 -5.14
C ALA A 130 -5.94 9.04 -3.82
N LEU A 131 -6.66 8.96 -2.70
CA LEU A 131 -6.04 8.95 -1.37
C LEU A 131 -5.97 7.53 -0.81
N VAL A 132 -4.81 7.15 -0.27
CA VAL A 132 -4.61 5.87 0.42
C VAL A 132 -5.55 5.75 1.62
N PRO A 133 -6.19 4.59 1.88
CA PRO A 133 -7.04 4.41 3.05
C PRO A 133 -6.31 4.75 4.36
N LEU A 134 -6.99 5.45 5.28
CA LEU A 134 -6.42 5.91 6.55
C LEU A 134 -5.75 4.80 7.36
N ALA A 135 -6.40 3.63 7.44
CA ALA A 135 -5.86 2.48 8.16
C ALA A 135 -4.61 1.90 7.51
N LYS A 136 -4.57 1.82 6.18
CA LYS A 136 -3.40 1.40 5.42
C LYS A 136 -2.27 2.41 5.57
N GLN A 137 -2.57 3.71 5.44
CA GLN A 137 -1.61 4.78 5.62
C GLN A 137 -1.01 4.77 7.05
N ALA A 138 -1.84 4.56 8.09
CA ALA A 138 -1.38 4.47 9.46
C ALA A 138 -0.54 3.23 9.78
N SER A 139 -0.74 2.12 9.07
CA SER A 139 -0.08 0.85 9.35
C SER A 139 1.16 0.62 8.49
N PHE A 140 1.13 1.03 7.21
CA PHE A 140 2.17 0.70 6.23
C PHE A 140 2.72 1.93 5.50
N GLY A 141 2.28 3.14 5.82
CA GLY A 141 2.52 4.30 4.99
C GLY A 141 1.76 4.19 3.68
N HIS A 142 2.45 3.87 2.60
CA HIS A 142 1.83 3.55 1.32
C HIS A 142 1.81 2.04 1.08
N ASP A 143 2.98 1.40 1.03
CA ASP A 143 3.12 -0.02 0.74
C ASP A 143 4.28 -0.64 1.53
N TRP A 144 4.11 -1.88 1.92
CA TRP A 144 5.21 -2.67 2.43
C TRP A 144 5.98 -3.30 1.26
N ILE A 145 7.19 -2.81 1.02
CA ILE A 145 8.15 -3.36 0.07
C ILE A 145 9.40 -3.76 0.86
N ASP A 146 9.90 -4.98 0.68
CA ASP A 146 11.14 -5.41 1.35
C ASP A 146 11.87 -6.50 0.57
N ASP A 147 13.12 -6.74 0.97
CA ASP A 147 13.93 -7.84 0.47
C ASP A 147 13.66 -9.10 1.31
N GLY A 148 13.30 -10.20 0.66
CA GLY A 148 12.97 -11.42 1.40
C GLY A 148 12.66 -12.61 0.53
N VAL A 149 12.09 -13.64 1.16
CA VAL A 149 11.65 -14.88 0.53
C VAL A 149 10.20 -15.14 0.92
N GLN A 150 9.37 -15.48 -0.04
CA GLN A 150 7.97 -15.83 0.16
C GLN A 150 7.68 -17.18 -0.46
N LEU A 151 7.10 -18.08 0.33
CA LEU A 151 6.54 -19.34 -0.12
C LEU A 151 5.04 -19.19 -0.25
N GLY A 152 4.51 -19.44 -1.43
CA GLY A 152 3.09 -19.44 -1.72
C GLY A 152 2.60 -20.86 -2.05
N TRP A 153 1.41 -21.17 -1.60
CA TRP A 153 0.66 -22.35 -1.97
C TRP A 153 -0.73 -21.96 -2.43
N ARG A 154 -1.17 -22.52 -3.57
CA ARG A 154 -2.50 -22.28 -4.13
C ARG A 154 -3.10 -23.58 -4.61
N ARG A 155 -4.39 -23.82 -4.26
CA ARG A 155 -5.09 -25.01 -4.68
C ARG A 155 -6.59 -24.78 -4.82
N ALA A 156 -7.14 -25.29 -5.93
CA ALA A 156 -8.58 -25.36 -6.12
C ALA A 156 -9.16 -26.55 -5.32
N ILE A 157 -10.17 -26.31 -4.50
CA ILE A 157 -10.90 -27.33 -3.72
C ILE A 157 -12.39 -27.15 -3.98
N GLY A 158 -12.99 -28.03 -4.77
CA GLY A 158 -14.36 -27.89 -5.20
C GLY A 158 -14.58 -26.65 -6.05
N ARG A 159 -15.33 -25.68 -5.54
CA ARG A 159 -15.60 -24.37 -6.19
C ARG A 159 -14.82 -23.21 -5.58
N ALA A 160 -13.90 -23.49 -4.69
CA ALA A 160 -13.09 -22.48 -4.03
C ALA A 160 -11.62 -22.60 -4.41
N ASP A 161 -10.95 -21.47 -4.61
CA ASP A 161 -9.51 -21.35 -4.70
C ASP A 161 -8.96 -20.92 -3.35
N LEU A 162 -8.09 -21.74 -2.76
CA LEU A 162 -7.37 -21.43 -1.53
C LEU A 162 -5.97 -20.93 -1.84
N THR A 163 -5.52 -19.93 -1.08
CA THR A 163 -4.16 -19.40 -1.11
C THR A 163 -3.58 -19.34 0.29
N LEU A 164 -2.31 -19.70 0.44
CA LEU A 164 -1.52 -19.50 1.66
C LEU A 164 -0.15 -18.97 1.25
N ASP A 165 0.29 -17.91 1.92
CA ASP A 165 1.61 -17.33 1.70
C ASP A 165 2.31 -17.11 3.04
N ALA A 166 3.58 -17.48 3.12
CA ALA A 166 4.44 -17.23 4.26
C ALA A 166 5.71 -16.52 3.80
N GLY A 167 6.07 -15.41 4.43
CA GLY A 167 7.21 -14.58 4.05
C GLY A 167 8.17 -14.34 5.20
N LEU A 168 9.47 -14.35 4.87
CA LEU A 168 10.57 -13.94 5.73
C LEU A 168 11.29 -12.77 5.06
N TRP A 169 11.38 -11.63 5.74
CA TRP A 169 11.82 -10.35 5.21
C TRP A 169 12.96 -9.78 6.03
N ARG A 170 13.82 -8.99 5.38
CA ARG A 170 14.96 -8.36 6.05
C ARG A 170 14.57 -7.19 6.96
N GLY A 171 13.37 -6.58 6.75
CA GLY A 171 12.92 -5.41 7.49
C GLY A 171 13.74 -4.14 7.26
N ARG A 172 14.62 -4.11 6.27
CA ARG A 172 15.52 -2.96 6.01
C ARG A 172 14.91 -1.88 5.17
N VAL A 173 14.11 -2.26 4.20
CA VAL A 173 13.39 -1.30 3.36
C VAL A 173 12.19 -0.79 4.11
N TRP A 174 11.41 -1.71 4.67
CA TRP A 174 10.28 -1.42 5.52
C TRP A 174 10.19 -2.47 6.64
N PRO A 175 9.98 -2.12 7.91
CA PRO A 175 9.81 -0.77 8.47
C PRO A 175 11.11 0.05 8.53
N GLY A 176 12.23 -0.50 8.15
CA GLY A 176 13.52 0.19 8.17
C GLY A 176 14.12 0.31 9.57
N GLY A 177 15.24 1.02 9.68
CA GLY A 177 15.96 1.26 10.93
C GLY A 177 17.39 0.75 10.91
N ALA A 178 18.08 0.84 12.06
CA ALA A 178 19.44 0.35 12.24
C ALA A 178 19.44 -1.18 12.44
N GLY A 179 20.58 -1.82 12.18
CA GLY A 179 20.79 -3.24 12.42
C GLY A 179 20.20 -4.16 11.35
N THR A 180 19.79 -5.35 11.77
CA THR A 180 19.18 -6.38 10.92
C THR A 180 17.82 -6.77 11.49
N PRO A 181 16.81 -5.90 11.38
CA PRO A 181 15.47 -6.26 11.80
C PRO A 181 14.98 -7.45 10.99
N VAL A 182 14.16 -8.30 11.61
CA VAL A 182 13.48 -9.40 10.94
C VAL A 182 12.01 -9.06 10.86
N ALA A 183 11.41 -9.31 9.70
CA ALA A 183 9.98 -9.19 9.52
C ALA A 183 9.41 -10.51 8.98
N LEU A 184 8.22 -10.87 9.47
CA LEU A 184 7.51 -12.09 9.10
C LEU A 184 6.13 -11.72 8.56
N SER A 185 5.65 -12.45 7.57
CA SER A 185 4.27 -12.37 7.12
C SER A 185 3.65 -13.74 6.95
N LEU A 186 2.35 -13.83 7.22
CA LEU A 186 1.50 -14.97 6.92
C LEU A 186 0.20 -14.45 6.31
N HIS A 187 -0.23 -15.02 5.21
CA HIS A 187 -1.48 -14.67 4.54
C HIS A 187 -2.25 -15.93 4.19
N GLY A 188 -3.56 -15.88 4.31
CA GLY A 188 -4.47 -16.88 3.82
C GLY A 188 -5.64 -16.24 3.10
N GLY A 189 -6.02 -16.81 1.96
CA GLY A 189 -7.13 -16.33 1.15
C GLY A 189 -8.02 -17.45 0.66
N VAL A 190 -9.29 -17.12 0.42
CA VAL A 190 -10.25 -18.00 -0.23
C VAL A 190 -11.07 -17.19 -1.24
N THR A 191 -11.13 -17.68 -2.48
CA THR A 191 -12.02 -17.15 -3.51
C THR A 191 -13.07 -18.19 -3.85
N ALA A 192 -14.34 -17.82 -3.74
CA ALA A 192 -15.48 -18.68 -4.04
C ALA A 192 -16.59 -17.88 -4.74
N GLY A 193 -16.89 -18.20 -5.99
CA GLY A 193 -17.81 -17.42 -6.81
C GLY A 193 -17.36 -15.95 -6.89
N ASP A 194 -18.26 -15.04 -6.57
CA ASP A 194 -18.06 -13.59 -6.61
C ASP A 194 -17.22 -13.05 -5.43
N PHE A 195 -16.91 -13.86 -4.43
CA PHE A 195 -16.31 -13.43 -3.18
C PHE A 195 -14.85 -13.86 -3.06
N THR A 196 -14.02 -12.94 -2.56
CA THR A 196 -12.68 -13.23 -2.07
C THR A 196 -12.58 -12.73 -0.63
N PHE A 197 -12.07 -13.60 0.26
CA PHE A 197 -11.77 -13.26 1.65
C PHE A 197 -10.29 -13.50 1.90
N ASP A 198 -9.65 -12.55 2.58
CA ASP A 198 -8.25 -12.63 2.95
C ASP A 198 -8.07 -12.32 4.43
N ALA A 199 -7.10 -12.97 5.05
CA ALA A 199 -6.61 -12.62 6.37
C ALA A 199 -5.08 -12.70 6.40
N PHE A 200 -4.43 -11.82 7.15
CA PHE A 200 -2.98 -11.84 7.28
C PHE A 200 -2.51 -11.45 8.67
N ALA A 201 -1.30 -11.86 8.98
CA ALA A 201 -0.54 -11.45 10.15
C ALA A 201 0.87 -11.02 9.72
N ALA A 202 1.37 -9.94 10.32
CA ALA A 202 2.73 -9.49 10.13
C ALA A 202 3.37 -9.16 11.47
N HIS A 203 4.67 -9.47 11.60
CA HIS A 203 5.46 -9.20 12.80
C HIS A 203 6.76 -8.53 12.41
N PHE A 204 7.15 -7.49 13.14
CA PHE A 204 8.34 -6.69 12.90
C PHE A 204 9.08 -6.44 14.21
N GLU A 205 10.39 -6.42 14.16
CA GLU A 205 11.26 -6.03 15.27
C GLU A 205 12.17 -4.87 14.85
N PRO A 206 11.62 -3.64 14.65
CA PRO A 206 12.42 -2.50 14.27
C PRO A 206 13.40 -2.12 15.35
N THR A 207 14.63 -1.83 14.95
CA THR A 207 15.70 -1.38 15.83
C THR A 207 16.23 -0.03 15.35
N GLY A 208 16.12 1.01 16.18
CA GLY A 208 16.58 2.34 15.83
C GLY A 208 15.89 2.95 14.61
N ARG A 209 14.62 2.70 14.47
CA ARG A 209 13.79 3.32 13.43
C ARG A 209 13.50 4.76 13.81
N GLY A 210 13.87 5.69 12.94
CA GLY A 210 13.62 7.10 13.13
C GLY A 210 12.26 7.53 12.56
N THR A 211 11.58 8.43 13.27
CA THR A 211 10.44 9.16 12.75
C THR A 211 10.76 10.65 12.88
N ARG A 212 10.76 11.37 11.75
CA ARG A 212 10.99 12.83 11.77
C ARG A 212 9.85 13.52 12.50
N ALA A 213 10.20 14.52 13.29
CA ALA A 213 9.19 15.36 13.91
C ALA A 213 8.32 16.02 12.83
N ALA A 214 7.06 16.27 13.16
CA ALA A 214 5.99 16.74 12.27
C ALA A 214 6.30 18.03 11.49
N LEU A 215 7.40 18.71 11.77
CA LEU A 215 7.79 19.99 11.18
C LEU A 215 8.88 19.90 10.10
N ALA A 216 9.52 18.76 9.94
CA ALA A 216 10.50 18.57 8.87
C ALA A 216 9.75 18.18 7.60
N GLY A 217 9.50 19.16 6.72
CA GLY A 217 9.00 18.89 5.37
C GLY A 217 9.90 17.87 4.70
N GLY A 218 9.44 16.65 4.53
CA GLY A 218 10.17 15.55 3.94
C GLY A 218 9.58 15.15 2.60
N GLY A 219 10.44 14.77 1.67
CA GLY A 219 10.04 14.06 0.46
C GLY A 219 9.47 12.68 0.82
N HIS A 220 8.90 12.03 -0.14
CA HIS A 220 8.41 10.66 -0.01
C HIS A 220 9.62 9.70 0.03
N SER A 221 9.72 8.86 1.04
CA SER A 221 10.75 7.82 1.13
C SER A 221 10.14 6.48 1.51
N HIS A 222 10.58 5.39 0.88
CA HIS A 222 10.16 4.04 1.22
C HIS A 222 10.95 3.43 2.38
N ALA A 223 12.03 4.09 2.81
CA ALA A 223 12.83 3.66 3.94
C ALA A 223 12.66 4.61 5.12
N ALA A 224 12.37 4.06 6.30
CA ALA A 224 12.39 4.86 7.51
C ALA A 224 13.80 5.42 7.75
N PRO A 225 13.92 6.69 8.19
CA PRO A 225 15.21 7.23 8.54
C PRO A 225 15.83 6.41 9.66
N VAL A 226 17.12 6.12 9.55
CA VAL A 226 17.90 5.50 10.61
C VAL A 226 18.10 6.53 11.72
N CYS A 227 17.96 6.10 12.96
CA CYS A 227 18.28 6.95 14.11
C CYS A 227 19.74 7.34 14.09
N ASP A 228 20.04 8.61 14.00
CA ASP A 228 21.37 9.13 14.23
C ASP A 228 21.64 9.33 15.74
N GLU A 229 22.92 9.37 16.12
CA GLU A 229 23.32 9.55 17.52
C GLU A 229 22.90 10.90 18.09
N ALA A 230 22.74 11.91 17.24
CA ALA A 230 22.39 13.26 17.64
C ALA A 230 20.89 13.39 17.95
N LEU A 231 20.05 12.46 17.51
CA LEU A 231 18.58 12.45 17.66
C LEU A 231 17.95 13.81 17.30
N LYS A 232 18.56 14.50 16.33
CA LYS A 232 18.17 15.85 15.97
C LYS A 232 16.88 15.79 15.16
N ASP A 233 15.82 16.41 15.69
CA ASP A 233 14.49 16.46 15.06
C ASP A 233 13.90 15.07 14.73
N MET A 234 14.26 14.07 15.54
CA MET A 234 13.89 12.69 15.32
C MET A 234 13.48 11.99 16.62
N VAL A 235 12.48 11.16 16.56
CA VAL A 235 12.11 10.21 17.60
C VAL A 235 12.41 8.80 17.10
N CYS A 236 13.14 8.03 17.91
CA CYS A 236 13.59 6.70 17.60
C CYS A 236 12.76 5.66 18.32
N PHE A 237 12.30 4.67 17.58
CA PHE A 237 11.59 3.51 18.09
C PHE A 237 12.42 2.24 17.93
N ALA A 238 12.44 1.43 18.97
CA ALA A 238 12.93 0.06 18.92
C ALA A 238 11.95 -0.82 19.70
N GLY A 239 11.62 -2.00 19.16
CA GLY A 239 10.64 -2.83 19.84
C GLY A 239 9.99 -3.86 18.94
N ARG A 240 8.72 -4.11 19.20
CA ARG A 240 7.90 -5.06 18.44
C ARG A 240 6.69 -4.36 17.86
N SER A 241 6.43 -4.66 16.60
CA SER A 241 5.25 -4.22 15.88
C SER A 241 4.54 -5.43 15.29
N GLN A 242 3.22 -5.48 15.44
CA GLN A 242 2.38 -6.55 14.93
C GLN A 242 1.23 -5.93 14.17
N VAL A 243 0.94 -6.46 12.98
CA VAL A 243 -0.21 -6.05 12.18
C VAL A 243 -1.04 -7.29 11.87
N LEU A 244 -2.33 -7.24 12.17
CA LEU A 244 -3.32 -8.21 11.73
C LEU A 244 -4.28 -7.50 10.79
N GLY A 245 -4.66 -8.17 9.71
CA GLY A 245 -5.64 -7.64 8.78
C GLY A 245 -6.57 -8.70 8.25
N ALA A 246 -7.74 -8.24 7.87
CA ALA A 246 -8.71 -9.04 7.12
C ALA A 246 -9.36 -8.16 6.06
N SER A 247 -9.69 -8.77 4.92
CA SER A 247 -10.42 -8.10 3.86
C SER A 247 -11.42 -9.03 3.20
N ALA A 248 -12.47 -8.43 2.63
CA ALA A 248 -13.45 -9.08 1.80
C ALA A 248 -13.61 -8.28 0.51
N ARG A 249 -13.70 -8.95 -0.62
CA ARG A 249 -14.01 -8.36 -1.90
C ARG A 249 -15.15 -9.15 -2.55
N TRP A 250 -16.10 -8.42 -3.07
CA TRP A 250 -17.18 -8.93 -3.89
C TRP A 250 -17.11 -8.31 -5.28
N LEU A 251 -17.05 -9.15 -6.30
CA LEU A 251 -17.04 -8.75 -7.70
C LEU A 251 -18.19 -9.48 -8.40
N SER A 252 -19.30 -8.80 -8.56
CA SER A 252 -20.47 -9.40 -9.18
C SER A 252 -20.25 -9.74 -10.65
N HIS A 253 -20.66 -10.94 -11.05
CA HIS A 253 -20.68 -11.39 -12.43
C HIS A 253 -21.93 -10.85 -13.17
N ASP A 254 -23.03 -10.64 -12.46
CA ASP A 254 -24.32 -10.29 -13.04
C ASP A 254 -24.58 -8.79 -13.01
N LEU A 255 -24.01 -8.08 -12.07
CA LEU A 255 -24.21 -6.64 -11.88
C LEU A 255 -22.90 -5.88 -12.15
N PRO A 256 -22.96 -4.69 -12.74
CA PRO A 256 -21.78 -3.86 -12.93
C PRO A 256 -21.34 -3.19 -11.60
N LEU A 257 -21.23 -3.97 -10.54
CA LEU A 257 -20.98 -3.52 -9.18
C LEU A 257 -19.86 -4.34 -8.53
N SER A 258 -18.98 -3.67 -7.85
CA SER A 258 -17.98 -4.28 -6.98
C SER A 258 -17.94 -3.59 -5.62
N ALA A 259 -17.64 -4.35 -4.59
CA ALA A 259 -17.46 -3.83 -3.24
C ALA A 259 -16.25 -4.45 -2.58
N SER A 260 -15.59 -3.71 -1.70
CA SER A 260 -14.56 -4.23 -0.84
C SER A 260 -14.61 -3.62 0.55
N ALA A 261 -14.12 -4.36 1.52
CA ALA A 261 -13.94 -3.92 2.89
C ALA A 261 -12.63 -4.47 3.43
N ALA A 262 -11.95 -3.70 4.27
CA ALA A 262 -10.78 -4.17 4.97
C ALA A 262 -10.71 -3.58 6.38
N MET A 263 -10.12 -4.35 7.28
CA MET A 263 -9.85 -3.96 8.66
C MET A 263 -8.42 -4.31 9.03
N LEU A 264 -7.75 -3.38 9.70
CA LEU A 264 -6.39 -3.52 10.18
C LEU A 264 -6.35 -3.24 11.68
N TRP A 265 -5.67 -4.11 12.41
CA TRP A 265 -5.25 -3.85 13.78
C TRP A 265 -3.74 -3.91 13.85
N HIS A 266 -3.15 -2.89 14.46
CA HIS A 266 -1.72 -2.84 14.60
C HIS A 266 -1.32 -2.47 16.02
N ARG A 267 -0.29 -3.12 16.54
CA ARG A 267 0.21 -2.97 17.90
C ARG A 267 1.70 -2.72 17.90
N ASP A 268 2.11 -1.64 18.58
CA ASP A 268 3.50 -1.31 18.85
C ASP A 268 3.80 -1.41 20.34
N ARG A 269 4.96 -1.96 20.69
CA ARG A 269 5.48 -2.03 22.07
C ARG A 269 6.98 -1.89 22.04
N GLY A 270 7.51 -0.93 22.81
CA GLY A 270 8.96 -0.76 22.98
C GLY A 270 9.37 0.65 23.38
N PRO A 271 10.66 0.87 23.61
CA PRO A 271 11.19 2.18 23.96
C PRO A 271 11.11 3.18 22.79
N LEU A 272 10.75 4.40 23.14
CA LEU A 272 10.96 5.60 22.35
C LEU A 272 12.09 6.42 22.92
N ARG A 273 12.94 6.96 22.07
CA ARG A 273 14.07 7.80 22.41
C ARG A 273 14.11 9.03 21.53
N SER A 274 14.24 10.21 22.14
CA SER A 274 14.55 11.46 21.46
C SER A 274 15.61 12.23 22.27
N ARG A 275 16.06 13.39 21.76
CA ARG A 275 16.92 14.28 22.53
C ARG A 275 16.27 14.78 23.82
N ASN A 276 14.95 14.74 23.93
CA ASN A 276 14.18 15.23 25.07
C ASN A 276 13.91 14.17 26.12
N GLY A 277 14.29 12.89 25.86
CA GLY A 277 14.13 11.83 26.85
C GLY A 277 13.96 10.44 26.31
N LEU A 278 13.65 9.55 27.21
CA LEU A 278 13.37 8.15 26.97
C LEU A 278 12.01 7.80 27.57
N GLY A 279 11.24 6.99 26.87
CA GLY A 279 9.97 6.49 27.37
C GLY A 279 9.62 5.13 26.80
N ASP A 280 8.83 4.37 27.54
CA ASP A 280 8.22 3.13 27.06
C ASP A 280 6.88 3.44 26.37
N TYR A 281 6.78 3.00 25.13
CA TYR A 281 5.61 3.23 24.29
C TYR A 281 4.79 1.96 24.13
N GLY A 282 3.48 2.15 24.15
CA GLY A 282 2.50 1.14 23.77
C GLY A 282 1.37 1.77 22.95
N GLY A 283 1.20 1.31 21.72
CA GLY A 283 0.13 1.73 20.83
C GLY A 283 -0.70 0.53 20.37
N ASP A 284 -2.02 0.70 20.33
CA ASP A 284 -2.97 -0.21 19.69
C ASP A 284 -3.82 0.63 18.72
N THR A 285 -3.72 0.37 17.43
CA THR A 285 -4.44 1.09 16.39
C THR A 285 -5.37 0.13 15.65
N LEU A 286 -6.62 0.52 15.48
CA LEU A 286 -7.64 -0.21 14.74
C LEU A 286 -8.26 0.70 13.71
N GLY A 287 -8.33 0.26 12.48
CA GLY A 287 -8.98 1.00 11.42
C GLY A 287 -9.43 0.13 10.28
N GLY A 288 -10.25 0.70 9.39
CA GLY A 288 -10.74 -0.01 8.23
C GLY A 288 -11.48 0.93 7.28
N TRP A 289 -11.85 0.36 6.15
CA TRP A 289 -12.65 1.03 5.13
C TRP A 289 -13.63 0.07 4.48
N VAL A 290 -14.65 0.66 3.91
CA VAL A 290 -15.60 0.00 3.02
C VAL A 290 -15.70 0.86 1.77
N GLU A 291 -15.63 0.25 0.61
CA GLU A 291 -15.81 0.92 -0.67
C GLU A 291 -16.72 0.11 -1.60
N GLY A 292 -17.43 0.85 -2.44
CA GLY A 292 -18.24 0.28 -3.53
C GLY A 292 -18.01 1.07 -4.81
N VAL A 293 -18.02 0.38 -5.94
CA VAL A 293 -17.88 0.99 -7.25
C VAL A 293 -18.88 0.38 -8.21
N TRP A 294 -19.63 1.25 -8.84
CA TRP A 294 -20.65 0.94 -9.85
C TRP A 294 -20.18 1.42 -11.22
N ALA A 295 -20.02 0.51 -12.17
CA ALA A 295 -19.77 0.81 -13.57
C ALA A 295 -21.13 1.17 -14.23
N ILE A 296 -21.47 2.46 -14.23
CA ILE A 296 -22.73 3.00 -14.79
C ILE A 296 -22.82 2.68 -16.28
N GLN A 297 -21.69 2.78 -16.96
CA GLN A 297 -21.49 2.44 -18.37
C GLN A 297 -20.08 1.86 -18.53
N PRO A 298 -19.74 1.21 -19.65
CA PRO A 298 -18.40 0.66 -19.85
C PRO A 298 -17.25 1.65 -19.64
N GLN A 299 -17.51 2.94 -19.83
CA GLN A 299 -16.52 4.02 -19.73
C GLN A 299 -16.69 4.89 -18.48
N TRP A 300 -17.72 4.67 -17.66
CA TRP A 300 -18.00 5.50 -16.50
C TRP A 300 -18.21 4.69 -15.24
N GLU A 301 -17.53 5.06 -14.19
CA GLU A 301 -17.68 4.45 -12.87
C GLU A 301 -18.00 5.51 -11.81
N LEU A 302 -18.80 5.14 -10.84
CA LEU A 302 -19.10 5.92 -9.64
C LEU A 302 -18.68 5.10 -8.42
N GLY A 303 -17.90 5.70 -7.53
CA GLY A 303 -17.42 5.05 -6.33
C GLY A 303 -17.76 5.82 -5.07
N ALA A 304 -17.89 5.10 -3.96
CA ALA A 304 -17.99 5.68 -2.62
C ALA A 304 -17.11 4.91 -1.66
N ARG A 305 -16.42 5.61 -0.72
CA ARG A 305 -15.60 5.00 0.32
C ARG A 305 -15.82 5.68 1.66
N LEU A 306 -15.95 4.87 2.70
CA LEU A 306 -16.03 5.30 4.09
C LEU A 306 -14.91 4.66 4.89
N GLU A 307 -14.24 5.45 5.73
CA GLU A 307 -13.06 5.03 6.47
C GLU A 307 -13.11 5.49 7.92
N ARG A 308 -12.56 4.66 8.80
CA ARG A 308 -12.39 4.98 10.21
C ARG A 308 -11.07 4.45 10.73
N LEU A 309 -10.44 5.24 11.61
CA LEU A 309 -9.20 4.89 12.28
C LEU A 309 -9.24 5.39 13.72
N GLN A 310 -8.86 4.56 14.67
CA GLN A 310 -8.74 4.89 16.08
C GLN A 310 -7.50 4.24 16.68
N SER A 311 -6.91 4.86 17.70
CA SER A 311 -5.76 4.30 18.40
C SER A 311 -5.86 4.54 19.89
N ARG A 312 -5.25 3.70 20.68
CA ARG A 312 -5.00 3.89 22.10
C ARG A 312 -3.50 3.90 22.30
N GLN A 313 -2.98 4.95 22.89
CA GLN A 313 -1.55 5.13 23.04
C GLN A 313 -1.21 5.38 24.51
N ARG A 314 -0.09 4.82 24.95
CA ARG A 314 0.46 5.01 26.29
C ARG A 314 1.94 5.28 26.14
N LEU A 315 2.42 6.27 26.88
CA LEU A 315 3.83 6.60 26.97
C LEU A 315 4.18 6.81 28.44
N GLN A 316 5.22 6.17 28.93
CA GLN A 316 5.69 6.24 30.31
C GLN A 316 7.19 6.48 30.33
N GLY A 317 7.70 7.20 31.33
CA GLY A 317 9.12 7.48 31.50
C GLY A 317 9.49 8.96 31.60
N ALA A 318 10.78 9.27 31.62
CA ALA A 318 11.28 10.64 31.69
C ALA A 318 11.14 11.34 30.33
N GLY A 319 10.70 12.61 30.34
CA GLY A 319 10.52 13.39 29.11
C GLY A 319 9.25 13.07 28.32
N VAL A 320 8.34 12.28 28.88
CA VAL A 320 7.10 11.82 28.24
C VAL A 320 6.29 12.91 27.58
N SER A 321 6.10 14.05 28.24
CA SER A 321 5.32 15.17 27.71
C SER A 321 5.93 15.79 26.46
N LEU A 322 7.27 15.87 26.42
CA LEU A 322 8.02 16.42 25.28
C LEU A 322 8.00 15.44 24.11
N ILE A 323 8.27 14.17 24.35
CA ILE A 323 8.21 13.12 23.32
C ILE A 323 6.79 12.99 22.75
N ALA A 324 5.77 13.04 23.62
CA ALA A 324 4.38 13.01 23.19
C ALA A 324 4.00 14.21 22.31
N ALA A 325 4.53 15.39 22.61
CA ALA A 325 4.34 16.57 21.77
C ALA A 325 5.05 16.45 20.42
N GLU A 326 6.30 15.95 20.39
CA GLU A 326 7.07 15.70 19.16
C GLU A 326 6.35 14.74 18.21
N LEU A 327 5.69 13.72 18.75
CA LEU A 327 4.98 12.72 18.00
C LEU A 327 3.50 13.06 17.74
N GLY A 328 3.01 14.18 18.25
CA GLY A 328 1.59 14.57 18.16
C GLY A 328 0.65 13.65 18.94
N LEU A 329 1.14 12.86 19.89
CA LEU A 329 0.34 11.88 20.65
C LEU A 329 -0.72 12.54 21.55
N ASN A 330 -0.54 13.79 21.93
CA ASN A 330 -1.47 14.55 22.80
C ASN A 330 -2.76 14.95 22.07
N ALA A 331 -2.77 14.94 20.75
CA ALA A 331 -3.92 15.38 19.94
C ALA A 331 -4.80 14.20 19.48
N TYR A 332 -4.75 13.08 20.21
CA TYR A 332 -5.46 11.88 19.81
C TYR A 332 -6.97 12.11 19.63
N ARG A 333 -7.44 11.87 18.43
CA ARG A 333 -8.87 11.77 18.07
C ARG A 333 -9.03 10.72 16.98
N PRO A 334 -10.17 10.00 16.95
CA PRO A 334 -10.46 9.11 15.81
C PRO A 334 -10.42 9.88 14.50
N ALA A 335 -9.81 9.29 13.48
CA ALA A 335 -9.86 9.82 12.14
C ALA A 335 -11.00 9.13 11.35
N ASN A 336 -11.71 9.93 10.55
CA ASN A 336 -12.77 9.44 9.67
C ASN A 336 -12.63 10.13 8.31
N ARG A 337 -12.89 9.39 7.23
CA ARG A 337 -12.96 9.94 5.88
C ARG A 337 -14.17 9.39 5.16
N ALA A 338 -14.80 10.25 4.34
CA ALA A 338 -15.81 9.85 3.37
C ALA A 338 -15.46 10.48 2.03
N ALA A 339 -15.50 9.69 0.97
CA ALA A 339 -15.15 10.11 -0.38
C ALA A 339 -16.15 9.56 -1.39
N LEU A 340 -16.40 10.36 -2.44
CA LEU A 340 -17.08 9.96 -3.66
C LEU A 340 -16.12 10.11 -4.84
N MET A 341 -16.19 9.22 -5.80
CA MET A 341 -15.34 9.20 -6.97
C MET A 341 -16.18 9.05 -8.24
N LEU A 342 -15.89 9.87 -9.25
CA LEU A 342 -16.38 9.70 -10.61
C LEU A 342 -15.18 9.37 -11.50
N GLY A 343 -15.23 8.24 -12.19
CA GLY A 343 -14.20 7.78 -13.11
C GLY A 343 -14.66 7.80 -14.56
N TRP A 344 -13.79 8.23 -15.46
CA TRP A 344 -13.91 8.11 -16.90
C TRP A 344 -12.78 7.26 -17.46
N LEU A 345 -13.14 6.18 -18.15
CA LEU A 345 -12.25 5.16 -18.70
C LEU A 345 -12.40 5.15 -20.22
N PRO A 346 -11.78 6.10 -20.96
CA PRO A 346 -11.98 6.25 -22.41
C PRO A 346 -11.53 5.02 -23.19
N ARG A 347 -10.54 4.29 -22.70
CA ARG A 347 -10.02 3.03 -23.24
C ARG A 347 -9.32 2.23 -22.16
N GLU A 348 -9.05 0.97 -22.45
CA GLU A 348 -8.23 0.12 -21.58
C GLU A 348 -6.88 0.78 -21.27
N GLY A 349 -6.46 0.71 -20.00
CA GLY A 349 -5.20 1.29 -19.53
C GLY A 349 -5.21 2.81 -19.35
N ILE A 350 -6.33 3.52 -19.56
CA ILE A 350 -6.42 4.96 -19.28
C ILE A 350 -7.64 5.22 -18.41
N ALA A 351 -7.43 5.95 -17.30
CA ALA A 351 -8.50 6.42 -16.44
C ALA A 351 -8.26 7.86 -15.99
N LEU A 352 -9.34 8.66 -15.98
CA LEU A 352 -9.42 9.94 -15.32
C LEU A 352 -10.41 9.83 -14.17
N ARG A 353 -10.01 10.17 -12.95
CA ARG A 353 -10.85 10.06 -11.76
C ARG A 353 -10.90 11.36 -11.00
N LEU A 354 -12.10 11.82 -10.70
CA LEU A 354 -12.36 12.93 -9.80
C LEU A 354 -12.85 12.35 -8.47
N GLU A 355 -12.14 12.61 -7.40
CA GLU A 355 -12.52 12.26 -6.03
C GLU A 355 -12.83 13.54 -5.26
N VAL A 356 -13.92 13.55 -4.52
CA VAL A 356 -14.29 14.62 -3.59
C VAL A 356 -14.61 14.00 -2.24
N GLY A 357 -14.20 14.66 -1.16
CA GLY A 357 -14.44 14.07 0.14
C GLY A 357 -14.25 15.00 1.31
N THR A 358 -14.47 14.42 2.49
CA THR A 358 -14.24 15.07 3.78
C THR A 358 -13.40 14.16 4.65
N GLU A 359 -12.50 14.75 5.39
CA GLU A 359 -11.67 14.06 6.38
C GLU A 359 -11.71 14.81 7.72
N ALA A 360 -11.83 14.06 8.81
CA ALA A 360 -11.61 14.54 10.17
C ALA A 360 -10.45 13.74 10.76
N ALA A 361 -9.32 14.38 11.00
CA ALA A 361 -8.10 13.76 11.54
C ALA A 361 -7.25 14.83 12.26
N GLY A 362 -6.43 14.45 13.22
CA GLY A 362 -5.54 15.37 13.94
C GLY A 362 -6.26 16.53 14.62
N GLY A 363 -7.53 16.38 14.96
CA GLY A 363 -8.34 17.42 15.62
C GLY A 363 -8.98 18.45 14.69
N TRP A 364 -8.91 18.29 13.40
CA TRP A 364 -9.46 19.20 12.39
C TRP A 364 -10.29 18.48 11.32
N ARG A 365 -11.07 19.26 10.59
CA ARG A 365 -11.85 18.80 9.45
C ARG A 365 -11.34 19.49 8.19
N SER A 366 -11.17 18.71 7.13
CA SER A 366 -10.83 19.18 5.80
C SER A 366 -11.84 18.67 4.79
N ARG A 367 -12.12 19.47 3.76
CA ARG A 367 -12.68 19.00 2.50
C ARG A 367 -11.54 18.87 1.50
N PHE A 368 -11.64 17.94 0.58
CA PHE A 368 -10.64 17.81 -0.47
C PHE A 368 -11.30 17.48 -1.80
N ALA A 369 -10.62 17.82 -2.87
CA ALA A 369 -10.90 17.34 -4.21
C ALA A 369 -9.59 16.85 -4.83
N ALA A 370 -9.60 15.71 -5.52
CA ALA A 370 -8.44 15.18 -6.20
C ALA A 370 -8.82 14.79 -7.63
N LEU A 371 -8.06 15.27 -8.60
CA LEU A 371 -8.13 14.80 -9.97
C LEU A 371 -6.92 13.91 -10.23
N ARG A 372 -7.16 12.70 -10.70
CA ARG A 372 -6.12 11.71 -10.96
C ARG A 372 -6.23 11.19 -12.40
N ALA A 373 -5.12 11.24 -13.11
CA ALA A 373 -4.96 10.62 -14.42
C ALA A 373 -4.04 9.41 -14.30
N VAL A 374 -4.50 8.26 -14.76
CA VAL A 374 -3.75 7.00 -14.73
C VAL A 374 -3.60 6.49 -16.14
N PHE A 375 -2.41 6.02 -16.47
CA PHE A 375 -2.17 5.27 -17.70
C PHE A 375 -1.40 3.98 -17.38
N ARG A 376 -1.65 2.94 -18.19
CA ARG A 376 -1.00 1.63 -18.06
C ARG A 376 -0.92 0.96 -19.43
N ILE A 377 0.24 0.43 -19.74
CA ILE A 377 0.50 -0.43 -20.89
C ILE A 377 1.21 -1.67 -20.35
N ASP A 378 0.51 -2.80 -20.29
CA ASP A 378 1.04 -4.03 -19.69
C ASP A 378 2.12 -4.70 -20.54
N ASP A 379 2.03 -4.57 -21.86
CA ASP A 379 3.03 -5.08 -22.82
C ASP A 379 3.20 -4.07 -23.95
N VAL A 380 4.29 -3.31 -23.90
CA VAL A 380 4.63 -2.30 -24.88
C VAL A 380 4.82 -2.90 -26.28
N ALA A 381 5.43 -4.09 -26.37
CA ALA A 381 5.64 -4.74 -27.65
C ALA A 381 4.32 -5.21 -28.30
N ALA A 382 3.40 -5.71 -27.48
CA ALA A 382 2.06 -6.10 -27.97
C ALA A 382 1.26 -4.85 -28.40
N ALA A 383 1.32 -3.77 -27.62
CA ALA A 383 0.65 -2.51 -27.95
C ALA A 383 1.14 -1.92 -29.28
N LEU A 384 2.45 -1.92 -29.52
CA LEU A 384 3.04 -1.43 -30.78
C LEU A 384 2.64 -2.29 -31.98
N ARG A 385 2.61 -3.63 -31.83
CA ARG A 385 2.12 -4.52 -32.89
C ARG A 385 0.63 -4.34 -33.19
N GLY A 386 -0.17 -4.05 -32.17
CA GLY A 386 -1.59 -3.73 -32.32
C GLY A 386 -1.83 -2.42 -33.08
N ALA A 387 -1.06 -1.36 -32.73
CA ALA A 387 -1.13 -0.06 -33.40
C ALA A 387 -0.75 -0.11 -34.90
N SER A 388 0.21 -0.95 -35.26
CA SER A 388 0.64 -1.11 -36.66
C SER A 388 -0.37 -1.87 -37.55
N ARG A 389 -1.40 -2.50 -36.95
CA ARG A 389 -2.45 -3.24 -37.67
C ARG A 389 -3.79 -2.49 -37.71
N ALA A 390 -3.89 -1.33 -37.06
CA ALA A 390 -5.06 -0.48 -37.17
C ALA A 390 -5.06 0.21 -38.57
N PRO A 391 -6.19 0.16 -39.32
CA PRO A 391 -6.29 0.69 -40.69
C PRO A 391 -6.15 2.23 -40.73
#